data_af0966c40faac265f03fcd8a788690c8
#
_entry.id   af0966c40faac265f03fcd8a788690c8
#
_cell.length_a   1.000
_cell.length_b   1.000
_cell.length_c   1.000
_cell.angle_alpha   90.00
_cell.angle_beta   90.00
_cell.angle_gamma   90.00
#
_symmetry.space_group_name_H-M   'P 1'
#
loop_
_entity.id
_entity.type
_entity.pdbx_description
1 polymer ?
#
loop_
_entity_poly.entity_id
_entity_poly.type
_entity_poly.pdbx_seq_one_letter_code
_entity_poly.pdbx_strand_id
1 'polypeptide(L)'
;MLYIVVALKPEAQAFIDRYKLKKSKLGNFTLFINDEIMLIVSGLGINNSAQATQTLINYYDITDDDIYLNIGICGANEDYEIGELLEIGEIEYEFKTINLQSSSKKIITCLENEDSSNLYAIVDMESFGFYDAVIHSPAIKNYHILKVVSDHFEPSKVTKEGTKSLVFNAIDDINLILNKKVL
;
A
#
# COMPACT_ATOMS: atom_id res chain seq x y z
N MET A 1 13.93 -6.46 -7.25
CA MET A 1 13.69 -5.17 -6.55
C MET A 1 12.32 -5.18 -5.88
N LEU A 2 12.15 -4.51 -4.72
CA LEU A 2 10.85 -4.28 -4.11
C LEU A 2 10.46 -2.82 -4.32
N TYR A 3 9.40 -2.59 -5.10
CA TYR A 3 8.82 -1.27 -5.33
C TYR A 3 7.64 -1.07 -4.39
N ILE A 4 7.73 -0.09 -3.48
CA ILE A 4 6.71 0.18 -2.46
C ILE A 4 6.03 1.51 -2.77
N VAL A 5 4.71 1.50 -2.82
CA VAL A 5 3.88 2.70 -2.94
C VAL A 5 3.12 2.89 -1.63
N VAL A 6 3.34 4.03 -0.98
CA VAL A 6 2.64 4.45 0.24
C VAL A 6 2.01 5.82 0.03
N ALA A 7 0.90 6.09 0.69
CA ALA A 7 0.25 7.39 0.60
C ALA A 7 0.92 8.44 1.51
N LEU A 8 1.26 8.05 2.72
CA LEU A 8 1.64 8.97 3.78
C LEU A 8 3.12 8.87 4.15
N LYS A 9 3.71 10.01 4.54
CA LYS A 9 5.09 10.04 5.07
C LYS A 9 5.27 9.18 6.33
N PRO A 10 4.34 9.10 7.28
CA PRO A 10 4.46 8.20 8.43
C PRO A 10 4.58 6.73 8.05
N GLU A 11 3.85 6.27 7.03
CA GLU A 11 3.98 4.92 6.49
C GLU A 11 5.37 4.69 5.90
N ALA A 12 5.85 5.64 5.10
CA ALA A 12 7.21 5.59 4.57
C ALA A 12 8.27 5.54 5.68
N GLN A 13 8.07 6.29 6.76
CA GLN A 13 9.02 6.37 7.87
C GLN A 13 9.26 5.02 8.55
N ALA A 14 8.25 4.16 8.61
CA ALA A 14 8.40 2.80 9.13
C ALA A 14 9.47 2.01 8.35
N PHE A 15 9.40 2.03 7.03
CA PHE A 15 10.37 1.36 6.15
C PHE A 15 11.73 2.06 6.15
N ILE A 16 11.75 3.40 6.17
CA ILE A 16 13.00 4.18 6.24
C ILE A 16 13.80 3.81 7.49
N ASP A 17 13.14 3.72 8.64
CA ASP A 17 13.78 3.38 9.90
C ASP A 17 14.26 1.94 9.94
N ARG A 18 13.47 1.00 9.40
CA ARG A 18 13.81 -0.43 9.36
C ARG A 18 14.97 -0.71 8.43
N TYR A 19 14.93 -0.20 7.20
CA TYR A 19 15.84 -0.57 6.11
C TYR A 19 16.88 0.50 5.78
N LYS A 20 16.93 1.60 6.57
CA LYS A 20 17.90 2.70 6.40
C LYS A 20 17.87 3.30 5.00
N LEU A 21 16.66 3.47 4.44
CA LEU A 21 16.48 4.02 3.11
C LEU A 21 16.99 5.46 3.02
N LYS A 22 17.65 5.80 1.92
CA LYS A 22 18.16 7.14 1.63
C LYS A 22 17.15 7.93 0.83
N LYS A 23 16.93 9.18 1.21
CA LYS A 23 16.04 10.09 0.50
C LYS A 23 16.57 10.38 -0.90
N SER A 24 15.69 10.30 -1.89
CA SER A 24 15.91 10.65 -3.29
C SER A 24 14.68 11.36 -3.84
N LYS A 25 14.63 11.58 -5.15
CA LYS A 25 13.51 12.21 -5.84
C LYS A 25 13.32 11.58 -7.21
N LEU A 26 12.07 11.36 -7.61
CA LEU A 26 11.70 10.88 -8.94
C LEU A 26 10.55 11.76 -9.47
N GLY A 27 10.85 12.59 -10.46
CA GLY A 27 9.90 13.60 -10.94
C GLY A 27 9.49 14.53 -9.79
N ASN A 28 8.19 14.60 -9.52
CA ASN A 28 7.62 15.41 -8.45
C ASN A 28 7.47 14.63 -7.11
N PHE A 29 7.77 13.33 -7.11
CA PHE A 29 7.59 12.48 -5.94
C PHE A 29 8.83 12.41 -5.06
N THR A 30 8.61 12.26 -3.74
CA THR A 30 9.66 11.88 -2.81
C THR A 30 9.89 10.37 -2.89
N LEU A 31 11.14 9.97 -3.10
CA LEU A 31 11.59 8.59 -3.17
C LEU A 31 12.52 8.28 -2.01
N PHE A 32 12.51 7.05 -1.51
CA PHE A 32 13.46 6.52 -0.54
C PHE A 32 13.99 5.18 -1.05
N ILE A 33 15.33 5.01 -1.08
CA ILE A 33 15.97 3.91 -1.79
C ILE A 33 17.11 3.27 -1.00
N ASN A 34 17.33 2.00 -1.25
CA ASN A 34 18.58 1.26 -1.08
C ASN A 34 18.77 0.28 -2.24
N ASP A 35 19.68 -0.70 -2.11
CA ASP A 35 19.99 -1.63 -3.19
C ASP A 35 18.86 -2.64 -3.48
N GLU A 36 17.87 -2.78 -2.60
CA GLU A 36 16.78 -3.77 -2.68
C GLU A 36 15.38 -3.18 -2.70
N ILE A 37 15.22 -1.92 -2.24
CA ILE A 37 13.92 -1.28 -2.03
C ILE A 37 13.90 0.09 -2.69
N MET A 38 12.82 0.36 -3.41
CA MET A 38 12.42 1.69 -3.88
C MET A 38 11.04 2.01 -3.34
N LEU A 39 10.95 3.00 -2.46
CA LEU A 39 9.71 3.43 -1.84
C LEU A 39 9.36 4.84 -2.31
N ILE A 40 8.15 4.99 -2.86
CA ILE A 40 7.59 6.27 -3.32
C ILE A 40 6.44 6.70 -2.40
N VAL A 41 6.37 7.99 -2.08
CA VAL A 41 5.24 8.58 -1.36
C VAL A 41 4.33 9.26 -2.36
N SER A 42 3.15 8.68 -2.59
CA SER A 42 2.19 9.15 -3.59
C SER A 42 1.42 10.40 -3.16
N GLY A 43 1.08 10.51 -1.89
CA GLY A 43 -0.02 11.33 -1.38
C GLY A 43 -1.33 10.53 -1.38
N LEU A 44 -2.35 11.09 -0.72
CA LEU A 44 -3.67 10.47 -0.58
C LEU A 44 -4.43 10.42 -1.91
N GLY A 45 -5.18 9.34 -2.11
CA GLY A 45 -6.22 9.20 -3.12
C GLY A 45 -5.78 8.43 -4.37
N ILE A 46 -6.79 7.95 -5.07
CA ILE A 46 -6.70 7.06 -6.24
C ILE A 46 -5.75 7.63 -7.31
N ASN A 47 -5.95 8.87 -7.72
CA ASN A 47 -5.16 9.48 -8.79
C ASN A 47 -3.68 9.65 -8.42
N ASN A 48 -3.38 10.01 -7.19
CA ASN A 48 -2.00 10.16 -6.71
C ASN A 48 -1.30 8.81 -6.65
N SER A 49 -1.99 7.77 -6.16
CA SER A 49 -1.50 6.40 -6.12
C SER A 49 -1.20 5.89 -7.54
N ALA A 50 -2.13 6.08 -8.50
CA ALA A 50 -1.93 5.70 -9.88
C ALA A 50 -0.72 6.41 -10.52
N GLN A 51 -0.60 7.73 -10.36
CA GLN A 51 0.51 8.51 -10.93
C GLN A 51 1.87 8.12 -10.35
N ALA A 52 1.94 7.90 -9.03
CA ALA A 52 3.18 7.47 -8.38
C ALA A 52 3.61 6.09 -8.84
N THR A 53 2.67 5.14 -8.91
CA THR A 53 2.92 3.78 -9.38
C THR A 53 3.36 3.80 -10.85
N GLN A 54 2.66 4.51 -11.72
CA GLN A 54 3.02 4.64 -13.13
C GLN A 54 4.40 5.32 -13.32
N THR A 55 4.77 6.25 -12.43
CA THR A 55 6.08 6.89 -12.45
C THR A 55 7.19 5.88 -12.17
N LEU A 56 7.03 4.98 -11.19
CA LEU A 56 7.98 3.90 -10.94
C LEU A 56 8.09 2.95 -12.14
N ILE A 57 6.94 2.53 -12.69
CA ILE A 57 6.85 1.63 -13.84
C ILE A 57 7.58 2.18 -15.07
N ASN A 58 7.41 3.46 -15.36
CA ASN A 58 7.98 4.11 -16.54
C ASN A 58 9.48 4.41 -16.41
N TYR A 59 10.02 4.43 -15.20
CA TYR A 59 11.38 4.90 -14.96
C TYR A 59 12.40 3.74 -14.85
N TYR A 60 11.95 2.57 -14.43
CA TYR A 60 12.83 1.42 -14.20
C TYR A 60 12.47 0.27 -15.13
N ASP A 61 13.49 -0.46 -15.59
CA ASP A 61 13.27 -1.71 -16.31
C ASP A 61 12.67 -2.76 -15.37
N ILE A 62 11.58 -3.38 -15.79
CA ILE A 62 10.84 -4.37 -15.00
C ILE A 62 11.43 -5.76 -15.28
N THR A 63 11.69 -6.52 -14.23
CA THR A 63 12.11 -7.91 -14.29
C THR A 63 11.09 -8.84 -13.65
N ASP A 64 11.15 -10.14 -13.97
CA ASP A 64 10.19 -11.13 -13.41
C ASP A 64 10.34 -11.31 -11.89
N ASP A 65 11.48 -10.93 -11.30
CA ASP A 65 11.75 -11.00 -9.86
C ASP A 65 11.30 -9.74 -9.11
N ASP A 66 10.80 -8.73 -9.80
CA ASP A 66 10.35 -7.50 -9.18
C ASP A 66 8.98 -7.68 -8.53
N ILE A 67 8.83 -7.08 -7.34
CA ILE A 67 7.58 -7.07 -6.60
C ILE A 67 7.10 -5.64 -6.45
N TYR A 68 5.84 -5.39 -6.80
CA TYR A 68 5.16 -4.12 -6.58
C TYR A 68 4.21 -4.25 -5.38
N LEU A 69 4.35 -3.37 -4.41
CA LEU A 69 3.59 -3.39 -3.17
C LEU A 69 2.89 -2.05 -2.92
N ASN A 70 1.58 -2.06 -2.81
CA ASN A 70 0.84 -0.99 -2.14
C ASN A 70 0.65 -1.38 -0.68
N ILE A 71 1.19 -0.58 0.22
CA ILE A 71 1.04 -0.75 1.67
C ILE A 71 0.65 0.58 2.31
N GLY A 72 -0.27 0.52 3.24
CA GLY A 72 -0.73 1.68 4.00
C GLY A 72 -1.69 1.27 5.09
N ILE A 73 -2.24 2.25 5.77
CA ILE A 73 -3.30 2.03 6.74
C ILE A 73 -4.67 1.97 6.06
N CYS A 74 -5.65 1.38 6.75
CA CYS A 74 -7.04 1.33 6.31
C CYS A 74 -7.99 1.47 7.51
N GLY A 75 -9.20 1.98 7.25
CA GLY A 75 -10.32 1.82 8.16
C GLY A 75 -10.95 0.44 8.00
N ALA A 76 -11.39 -0.19 9.09
CA ALA A 76 -12.08 -1.47 9.05
C ALA A 76 -13.15 -1.56 10.16
N ASN A 77 -14.15 -2.43 9.97
CA ASN A 77 -15.15 -2.68 11.00
C ASN A 77 -14.55 -3.46 12.19
N GLU A 78 -15.35 -3.65 13.25
CA GLU A 78 -14.91 -4.29 14.50
C GLU A 78 -14.61 -5.80 14.37
N ASP A 79 -14.83 -6.41 13.21
CA ASP A 79 -14.41 -7.80 12.93
C ASP A 79 -12.89 -7.93 12.77
N TYR A 80 -12.18 -6.82 12.60
CA TYR A 80 -10.73 -6.74 12.45
C TYR A 80 -10.09 -6.01 13.62
N GLU A 81 -8.93 -6.46 14.07
CA GLU A 81 -8.20 -5.81 15.16
C GLU A 81 -7.35 -4.63 14.65
N ILE A 82 -7.25 -3.56 15.44
CA ILE A 82 -6.31 -2.47 15.14
C ILE A 82 -4.88 -3.01 15.17
N GLY A 83 -4.14 -2.78 14.08
CA GLY A 83 -2.79 -3.32 13.87
C GLY A 83 -2.79 -4.64 13.09
N GLU A 84 -3.95 -5.25 12.81
CA GLU A 84 -4.01 -6.43 11.96
C GLU A 84 -3.52 -6.10 10.54
N LEU A 85 -2.62 -6.96 10.01
CA LEU A 85 -2.18 -6.89 8.62
C LEU A 85 -3.14 -7.68 7.73
N LEU A 86 -3.70 -7.01 6.74
CA LEU A 86 -4.65 -7.57 5.80
C LEU A 86 -3.99 -7.71 4.42
N GLU A 87 -3.94 -8.93 3.88
CA GLU A 87 -3.70 -9.13 2.45
C GLU A 87 -5.03 -9.03 1.72
N ILE A 88 -5.11 -8.14 0.73
CA ILE A 88 -6.34 -7.87 -0.03
C ILE A 88 -6.42 -8.79 -1.23
N GLY A 89 -7.57 -9.44 -1.42
CA GLY A 89 -7.86 -10.33 -2.54
C GLY A 89 -8.79 -9.73 -3.57
N GLU A 90 -9.61 -8.76 -3.17
CA GLU A 90 -10.60 -8.14 -4.05
C GLU A 90 -10.69 -6.63 -3.76
N ILE A 91 -10.91 -5.82 -4.81
CA ILE A 91 -11.19 -4.39 -4.70
C ILE A 91 -12.60 -4.12 -5.19
N GLU A 92 -13.37 -3.40 -4.39
CA GLU A 92 -14.61 -2.77 -4.84
C GLU A 92 -14.35 -1.29 -5.16
N TYR A 93 -14.70 -0.90 -6.38
CA TYR A 93 -14.65 0.50 -6.83
C TYR A 93 -15.74 0.76 -7.87
N GLU A 94 -16.48 1.85 -7.73
CA GLU A 94 -17.58 2.26 -8.64
C GLU A 94 -18.54 1.11 -8.99
N PHE A 95 -19.02 0.39 -7.98
CA PHE A 95 -19.94 -0.76 -8.13
C PHE A 95 -19.35 -1.97 -8.90
N LYS A 96 -18.05 -2.03 -9.06
CA LYS A 96 -17.36 -3.17 -9.68
C LYS A 96 -16.49 -3.87 -8.65
N THR A 97 -16.51 -5.19 -8.67
CA THR A 97 -15.60 -6.03 -7.89
C THR A 97 -14.50 -6.55 -8.80
N ILE A 98 -13.26 -6.36 -8.37
CA ILE A 98 -12.05 -6.73 -9.11
C ILE A 98 -11.30 -7.77 -8.29
N ASN A 99 -11.10 -8.95 -8.87
CA ASN A 99 -10.30 -9.99 -8.25
C ASN A 99 -8.80 -9.74 -8.49
N LEU A 100 -8.00 -9.81 -7.43
CA LEU A 100 -6.54 -9.69 -7.47
C LEU A 100 -5.90 -11.08 -7.64
N GLN A 101 -4.57 -11.10 -7.79
CA GLN A 101 -3.80 -12.35 -7.89
C GLN A 101 -3.63 -13.07 -6.53
N SER A 102 -4.04 -12.46 -5.42
CA SER A 102 -3.96 -13.03 -4.09
C SER A 102 -4.98 -14.15 -3.87
N SER A 103 -4.63 -15.13 -3.04
CA SER A 103 -5.56 -16.15 -2.54
C SER A 103 -6.46 -15.65 -1.40
N SER A 104 -6.23 -14.48 -0.89
CA SER A 104 -7.05 -13.83 0.14
C SER A 104 -8.48 -13.60 -0.36
N LYS A 105 -9.44 -13.62 0.56
CA LYS A 105 -10.85 -13.31 0.31
C LYS A 105 -11.28 -11.98 0.96
N LYS A 106 -10.32 -11.22 1.47
CA LYS A 106 -10.61 -9.91 2.04
C LYS A 106 -10.89 -8.91 0.93
N ILE A 107 -12.01 -8.21 1.03
CA ILE A 107 -12.48 -7.21 0.06
C ILE A 107 -12.25 -5.84 0.66
N ILE A 108 -11.58 -4.97 -0.10
CA ILE A 108 -11.44 -3.56 0.25
C ILE A 108 -12.29 -2.69 -0.67
N THR A 109 -13.05 -1.77 -0.09
CA THR A 109 -13.77 -0.75 -0.87
C THR A 109 -12.87 0.48 -0.97
N CYS A 110 -12.44 0.80 -2.20
CA CYS A 110 -11.62 1.98 -2.45
C CYS A 110 -12.51 3.20 -2.63
N LEU A 111 -12.34 4.20 -1.77
CA LEU A 111 -13.16 5.40 -1.73
C LEU A 111 -12.38 6.64 -2.21
N GLU A 112 -13.09 7.64 -2.71
CA GLU A 112 -12.49 8.94 -3.07
C GLU A 112 -12.27 9.86 -1.86
N ASN A 113 -13.02 9.64 -0.77
CA ASN A 113 -12.98 10.43 0.45
C ASN A 113 -12.98 9.53 1.69
N GLU A 114 -12.51 10.07 2.80
CA GLU A 114 -12.60 9.41 4.10
C GLU A 114 -14.06 9.07 4.44
N ASP A 115 -14.26 7.89 5.00
CA ASP A 115 -15.57 7.41 5.43
C ASP A 115 -15.63 7.21 6.95
N SER A 116 -16.73 7.62 7.54
CA SER A 116 -17.05 7.39 8.94
C SER A 116 -18.43 6.74 9.12
N SER A 117 -19.01 6.22 8.03
CA SER A 117 -20.37 5.68 8.02
C SER A 117 -20.46 4.26 8.57
N ASN A 118 -19.34 3.52 8.65
CA ASN A 118 -19.28 2.11 9.02
C ASN A 118 -20.20 1.21 8.15
N LEU A 119 -20.32 1.56 6.86
CA LEU A 119 -21.13 0.80 5.90
C LEU A 119 -20.32 -0.30 5.20
N TYR A 120 -19.01 -0.24 5.27
CA TYR A 120 -18.07 -1.13 4.59
C TYR A 120 -17.35 -2.04 5.57
N ALA A 121 -16.77 -3.14 5.10
CA ALA A 121 -15.94 -4.00 5.94
C ALA A 121 -14.52 -3.43 6.09
N ILE A 122 -13.90 -3.03 4.98
CA ILE A 122 -12.55 -2.46 4.92
C ILE A 122 -12.56 -1.34 3.88
N VAL A 123 -11.94 -0.20 4.18
CA VAL A 123 -11.86 0.94 3.26
C VAL A 123 -10.45 1.52 3.16
N ASP A 124 -10.10 2.00 1.97
CA ASP A 124 -8.94 2.85 1.74
C ASP A 124 -9.22 3.86 0.60
N MET A 125 -8.19 4.58 0.18
CA MET A 125 -8.29 5.58 -0.88
C MET A 125 -7.27 5.39 -2.01
N GLU A 126 -6.45 4.34 -2.00
CA GLU A 126 -5.30 4.18 -2.90
C GLU A 126 -5.27 2.86 -3.68
N SER A 127 -5.87 1.80 -3.15
CA SER A 127 -5.75 0.43 -3.67
C SER A 127 -6.14 0.32 -5.15
N PHE A 128 -7.23 0.96 -5.56
CA PHE A 128 -7.64 0.94 -6.96
C PHE A 128 -6.65 1.66 -7.87
N GLY A 129 -6.13 2.83 -7.46
CA GLY A 129 -5.16 3.58 -8.27
C GLY A 129 -3.85 2.82 -8.48
N PHE A 130 -3.36 2.14 -7.45
CA PHE A 130 -2.22 1.24 -7.58
C PHE A 130 -2.51 0.09 -8.53
N TYR A 131 -3.63 -0.60 -8.32
CA TYR A 131 -4.04 -1.73 -9.17
C TYR A 131 -4.16 -1.32 -10.64
N ASP A 132 -4.83 -0.21 -10.93
CA ASP A 132 -5.03 0.29 -12.29
C ASP A 132 -3.70 0.51 -13.02
N ALA A 133 -2.72 1.11 -12.36
CA ALA A 133 -1.39 1.29 -12.95
C ALA A 133 -0.67 -0.04 -13.19
N VAL A 134 -0.75 -0.99 -12.26
CA VAL A 134 -0.06 -2.28 -12.36
C VAL A 134 -0.68 -3.15 -13.45
N ILE A 135 -2.02 -3.25 -13.56
CA ILE A 135 -2.67 -4.15 -14.51
C ILE A 135 -2.48 -3.73 -15.98
N HIS A 136 -2.23 -2.44 -16.21
CA HIS A 136 -1.89 -1.93 -17.54
C HIS A 136 -0.41 -2.10 -17.90
N SER A 137 0.39 -2.72 -17.05
CA SER A 137 1.81 -3.01 -17.26
C SER A 137 2.06 -4.52 -17.25
N PRO A 138 1.84 -5.23 -18.38
CA PRO A 138 1.87 -6.70 -18.43
C PRO A 138 3.24 -7.32 -18.12
N ALA A 139 4.29 -6.53 -18.04
CA ALA A 139 5.60 -6.96 -17.57
C ALA A 139 5.62 -7.25 -16.06
N ILE A 140 4.73 -6.63 -15.27
CA ILE A 140 4.65 -6.87 -13.83
C ILE A 140 3.96 -8.21 -13.58
N LYS A 141 4.68 -9.15 -12.94
CA LYS A 141 4.18 -10.49 -12.64
C LYS A 141 3.75 -10.64 -11.18
N ASN A 142 4.39 -9.87 -10.29
CA ASN A 142 4.19 -9.99 -8.85
C ASN A 142 3.76 -8.64 -8.26
N TYR A 143 2.55 -8.57 -7.75
CA TYR A 143 2.09 -7.39 -7.01
C TYR A 143 1.21 -7.80 -5.83
N HIS A 144 1.24 -6.99 -4.77
CA HIS A 144 0.45 -7.18 -3.57
C HIS A 144 -0.18 -5.86 -3.11
N ILE A 145 -1.34 -5.96 -2.51
CA ILE A 145 -2.00 -4.88 -1.77
C ILE A 145 -2.16 -5.37 -0.33
N LEU A 146 -1.43 -4.71 0.57
CA LEU A 146 -1.44 -5.00 2.00
C LEU A 146 -1.91 -3.77 2.75
N LYS A 147 -2.73 -3.96 3.78
CA LYS A 147 -3.24 -2.86 4.60
C LYS A 147 -3.12 -3.21 6.08
N VAL A 148 -2.84 -2.21 6.90
CA VAL A 148 -2.82 -2.34 8.36
C VAL A 148 -4.02 -1.58 8.92
N VAL A 149 -4.86 -2.24 9.68
CA VAL A 149 -6.03 -1.62 10.29
C VAL A 149 -5.60 -0.53 11.27
N SER A 150 -6.02 0.71 11.02
CA SER A 150 -5.66 1.87 11.84
C SER A 150 -6.77 2.33 12.78
N ASP A 151 -8.02 2.14 12.37
CA ASP A 151 -9.18 2.63 13.08
C ASP A 151 -10.46 1.91 12.66
N HIS A 152 -11.52 2.11 13.45
CA HIS A 152 -12.87 1.61 13.16
C HIS A 152 -13.76 2.76 12.67
N PHE A 153 -13.47 3.27 11.46
CA PHE A 153 -14.15 4.41 10.83
C PHE A 153 -14.10 5.70 11.67
N GLU A 154 -12.96 5.90 12.35
CA GLU A 154 -12.68 7.08 13.16
C GLU A 154 -11.36 7.76 12.72
N PRO A 155 -11.28 8.24 11.46
CA PRO A 155 -10.02 8.77 10.91
C PRO A 155 -9.44 9.93 11.71
N SER A 156 -10.28 10.65 12.46
CA SER A 156 -9.83 11.74 13.36
C SER A 156 -8.96 11.26 14.54
N LYS A 157 -9.00 9.97 14.89
CA LYS A 157 -8.16 9.36 15.93
C LYS A 157 -6.80 8.90 15.41
N VAL A 158 -6.62 8.83 14.11
CA VAL A 158 -5.37 8.39 13.47
C VAL A 158 -4.30 9.46 13.64
N THR A 159 -3.15 9.08 14.20
CA THR A 159 -2.02 9.99 14.41
C THR A 159 -0.81 9.57 13.58
N LYS A 160 0.10 10.51 13.29
CA LYS A 160 1.33 10.22 12.53
C LYS A 160 2.20 9.18 13.23
N GLU A 161 2.34 9.28 14.53
CA GLU A 161 3.10 8.35 15.36
C GLU A 161 2.45 6.97 15.41
N GLY A 162 1.11 6.93 15.52
CA GLY A 162 0.32 5.71 15.46
C GLY A 162 0.47 5.01 14.12
N THR A 163 0.26 5.71 13.01
CA THR A 163 0.44 5.19 11.65
C THR A 163 1.82 4.57 11.46
N LYS A 164 2.89 5.32 11.85
CA LYS A 164 4.25 4.80 11.76
C LYS A 164 4.44 3.52 12.58
N SER A 165 3.95 3.49 13.81
CA SER A 165 4.09 2.34 14.71
C SER A 165 3.34 1.12 14.19
N LEU A 166 2.12 1.29 13.70
CA LEU A 166 1.31 0.21 13.14
C LEU A 166 2.01 -0.43 11.94
N VAL A 167 2.44 0.37 10.97
CA VAL A 167 3.15 -0.14 9.79
C VAL A 167 4.50 -0.77 10.18
N PHE A 168 5.25 -0.15 11.10
CA PHE A 168 6.54 -0.69 11.56
C PHE A 168 6.41 -2.08 12.18
N ASN A 169 5.40 -2.29 13.00
CA ASN A 169 5.14 -3.57 13.66
C ASN A 169 4.72 -4.66 12.67
N ALA A 170 4.10 -4.30 11.55
CA ALA A 170 3.67 -5.23 10.51
C ALA A 170 4.79 -5.66 9.54
N ILE A 171 5.99 -5.02 9.57
CA ILE A 171 7.03 -5.24 8.56
C ILE A 171 7.49 -6.70 8.48
N ASP A 172 7.63 -7.40 9.60
CA ASP A 172 8.09 -8.78 9.60
C ASP A 172 7.04 -9.71 8.95
N ASP A 173 5.75 -9.47 9.19
CA ASP A 173 4.65 -10.22 8.55
C ASP A 173 4.54 -9.88 7.06
N ILE A 174 4.76 -8.60 6.67
CA ILE A 174 4.85 -8.19 5.27
C ILE A 174 5.95 -8.99 4.56
N ASN A 175 7.14 -9.10 5.15
CA ASN A 175 8.24 -9.87 4.57
C ASN A 175 7.90 -11.36 4.41
N LEU A 176 7.16 -11.94 5.35
CA LEU A 176 6.69 -13.32 5.26
C LEU A 176 5.74 -13.51 4.07
N ILE A 177 4.77 -12.61 3.87
CA ILE A 177 3.82 -12.66 2.74
C ILE A 177 4.59 -12.54 1.41
N LEU A 178 5.53 -11.61 1.32
CA LEU A 178 6.31 -11.38 0.11
C LEU A 178 7.37 -12.48 -0.16
N ASN A 179 7.52 -13.47 0.73
CA ASN A 179 8.60 -14.47 0.70
C ASN A 179 10.01 -13.84 0.56
N LYS A 180 10.16 -12.60 1.04
CA LYS A 180 11.43 -11.88 1.05
C LYS A 180 12.10 -11.98 2.40
N LYS A 181 13.31 -12.56 2.44
CA LYS A 181 14.26 -12.28 3.50
C LYS A 181 14.98 -10.98 3.13
N VAL A 182 14.40 -9.86 3.47
CA VAL A 182 15.14 -8.60 3.46
C VAL A 182 15.98 -8.61 4.73
N LEU A 183 17.29 -8.78 4.55
CA LEU A 183 18.29 -8.82 5.63
C LEU A 183 18.46 -7.45 6.30
#